data_d08cf3d9f813d68b7f9a67ed2e598093
#
_entry.id   d08cf3d9f813d68b7f9a67ed2e598093
#
_cell.length_a   1.000
_cell.length_b   1.000
_cell.length_c   1.000
_cell.angle_alpha   90.00
_cell.angle_beta   90.00
_cell.angle_gamma   90.00
#
_symmetry.space_group_name_H-M   'P 1'
#
loop_
_entity.id
_entity.type
_entity.pdbx_description
1 polymer ?
#
loop_
_entity_poly.entity_id
_entity_poly.type
_entity_poly.pdbx_seq_one_letter_code
_entity_poly.pdbx_strand_id
1 'polypeptide(L)'
;VSSRGKKIFLALTIVVPFIIYCVIYYRPILKNAPFRKADFVSMQYKWGVKDTLENEYNSVDGKYQYVNSRDSLISKKVFLKNDDILYLHSKANEIGLWNFPDTIGVKSAKSMSIPRYDITFNYKEKSKHVVIYGDFDGNPKLLDAAMQMRKVIEETLNQAEKRSGK
;
A
#
# COMPACT_ATOMS: atom_id res chain seq x y z
N VAL A 1 53.56 -8.71 -21.58
CA VAL A 1 52.12 -8.34 -21.62
C VAL A 1 51.97 -7.28 -22.67
N SER A 2 51.14 -7.52 -23.68
CA SER A 2 50.99 -6.59 -24.82
C SER A 2 50.39 -5.26 -24.32
N SER A 3 50.73 -4.18 -25.00
CA SER A 3 50.22 -2.82 -24.70
C SER A 3 48.70 -2.77 -24.67
N ARG A 4 48.00 -3.61 -25.49
CA ARG A 4 46.55 -3.75 -25.49
C ARG A 4 46.03 -4.41 -24.21
N GLY A 5 46.71 -5.44 -23.68
CA GLY A 5 46.32 -6.11 -22.44
C GLY A 5 46.42 -5.18 -21.24
N LYS A 6 47.43 -4.31 -21.16
CA LYS A 6 47.54 -3.31 -20.08
C LYS A 6 46.39 -2.30 -20.11
N LYS A 7 46.01 -1.82 -21.30
CA LYS A 7 44.86 -0.89 -21.45
C LYS A 7 43.54 -1.51 -21.07
N ILE A 8 43.30 -2.77 -21.47
CA ILE A 8 42.07 -3.52 -21.11
C ILE A 8 42.02 -3.74 -19.60
N PHE A 9 43.14 -4.16 -19.00
CA PHE A 9 43.21 -4.33 -17.54
C PHE A 9 42.90 -3.04 -16.79
N LEU A 10 43.51 -1.91 -17.20
CA LEU A 10 43.24 -0.61 -16.59
C LEU A 10 41.77 -0.19 -16.73
N ALA A 11 41.20 -0.40 -17.92
CA ALA A 11 39.78 -0.09 -18.15
C ALA A 11 38.85 -0.95 -17.26
N LEU A 12 39.12 -2.25 -17.15
CA LEU A 12 38.34 -3.14 -16.27
C LEU A 12 38.47 -2.76 -14.79
N THR A 13 39.61 -2.36 -14.33
CA THR A 13 39.85 -1.94 -12.94
C THR A 13 39.06 -0.70 -12.56
N ILE A 14 38.66 0.14 -13.52
CA ILE A 14 37.86 1.34 -13.29
C ILE A 14 36.39 1.02 -13.50
N VAL A 15 36.04 0.34 -14.60
CA VAL A 15 34.64 0.09 -15.01
C VAL A 15 33.94 -0.89 -14.08
N VAL A 16 34.61 -1.96 -13.66
CA VAL A 16 33.97 -3.00 -12.82
C VAL A 16 33.56 -2.44 -11.45
N PRO A 17 34.41 -1.74 -10.68
CA PRO A 17 34.00 -1.13 -9.42
C PRO A 17 32.87 -0.10 -9.60
N PHE A 18 32.92 0.67 -10.70
CA PHE A 18 31.89 1.66 -11.00
C PHE A 18 30.53 0.99 -11.27
N ILE A 19 30.49 -0.11 -12.04
CA ILE A 19 29.24 -0.86 -12.30
C ILE A 19 28.72 -1.46 -10.99
N ILE A 20 29.60 -2.05 -10.16
CA ILE A 20 29.22 -2.60 -8.85
C ILE A 20 28.63 -1.50 -7.97
N TYR A 21 29.25 -0.35 -7.90
CA TYR A 21 28.75 0.80 -7.17
C TYR A 21 27.36 1.24 -7.68
N CYS A 22 27.20 1.37 -9.00
CA CYS A 22 25.92 1.70 -9.60
C CYS A 22 24.84 0.67 -9.25
N VAL A 23 25.12 -0.62 -9.34
CA VAL A 23 24.17 -1.68 -9.02
C VAL A 23 23.77 -1.60 -7.55
N ILE A 24 24.72 -1.48 -6.63
CA ILE A 24 24.45 -1.40 -5.19
C ILE A 24 23.65 -0.14 -4.85
N TYR A 25 23.98 0.99 -5.45
CA TYR A 25 23.34 2.28 -5.17
C TYR A 25 21.96 2.41 -5.82
N TYR A 26 21.82 2.01 -7.10
CA TYR A 26 20.56 2.16 -7.82
C TYR A 26 19.57 1.02 -7.60
N ARG A 27 20.02 -0.17 -7.20
CA ARG A 27 19.11 -1.31 -6.96
C ARG A 27 18.03 -1.00 -5.93
N PRO A 28 18.30 -0.40 -4.75
CA PRO A 28 17.24 -0.01 -3.82
C PRO A 28 16.37 1.12 -4.37
N ILE A 29 16.92 2.06 -5.14
CA ILE A 29 16.17 3.15 -5.77
C ILE A 29 15.19 2.59 -6.82
N LEU A 30 15.61 1.62 -7.63
CA LEU A 30 14.76 0.96 -8.62
C LEU A 30 13.73 0.04 -7.96
N LYS A 31 14.11 -0.66 -6.89
CA LYS A 31 13.19 -1.48 -6.10
C LYS A 31 12.11 -0.62 -5.42
N ASN A 32 12.49 0.58 -4.98
CA ASN A 32 11.59 1.57 -4.40
C ASN A 32 11.10 2.58 -5.45
N ALA A 33 11.25 2.28 -6.75
CA ALA A 33 10.71 3.12 -7.82
C ALA A 33 9.25 3.46 -7.51
N PRO A 34 8.85 4.72 -7.67
CA PRO A 34 7.54 5.17 -7.22
C PRO A 34 6.44 4.35 -7.89
N PHE A 35 5.43 4.00 -7.11
CA PHE A 35 4.19 3.47 -7.65
C PHE A 35 3.58 4.53 -8.58
N ARG A 36 3.30 4.18 -9.83
CA ARG A 36 2.75 5.12 -10.81
C ARG A 36 1.25 4.91 -10.94
N LYS A 37 0.48 5.99 -10.87
CA LYS A 37 -0.98 5.94 -11.05
C LYS A 37 -1.38 5.23 -12.34
N ALA A 38 -0.64 5.43 -13.43
CA ALA A 38 -0.92 4.79 -14.72
C ALA A 38 -0.86 3.25 -14.70
N ASP A 39 -0.18 2.69 -13.72
CA ASP A 39 -0.03 1.25 -13.54
C ASP A 39 -0.99 0.68 -12.48
N PHE A 40 -1.90 1.51 -11.93
CA PHE A 40 -2.90 1.07 -10.95
C PHE A 40 -3.82 0.01 -11.56
N VAL A 41 -4.03 -1.09 -10.83
CA VAL A 41 -4.89 -2.21 -11.22
C VAL A 41 -6.09 -2.30 -10.31
N SER A 42 -5.87 -2.37 -9.01
CA SER A 42 -6.97 -2.53 -8.04
C SER A 42 -6.57 -2.11 -6.64
N MET A 43 -7.59 -1.86 -5.82
CA MET A 43 -7.48 -1.65 -4.40
C MET A 43 -8.41 -2.59 -3.66
N GLN A 44 -7.95 -3.14 -2.54
CA GLN A 44 -8.76 -3.87 -1.57
C GLN A 44 -8.58 -3.24 -0.20
N TYR A 45 -9.67 -3.12 0.52
CA TYR A 45 -9.68 -2.65 1.89
C TYR A 45 -10.58 -3.55 2.72
N LYS A 46 -10.03 -4.14 3.78
CA LYS A 46 -10.78 -4.99 4.70
C LYS A 46 -10.58 -4.48 6.11
N TRP A 47 -11.63 -4.54 6.91
CA TRP A 47 -11.54 -4.12 8.30
C TRP A 47 -12.54 -4.85 9.18
N GLY A 48 -12.23 -4.96 10.43
CA GLY A 48 -13.08 -5.63 11.42
C GLY A 48 -12.43 -5.70 12.79
N VAL A 49 -13.15 -6.38 13.70
CA VAL A 49 -12.70 -6.61 15.07
C VAL A 49 -12.46 -8.06 15.19
N LYS A 50 -11.55 -8.76 15.22
CA LYS A 50 -11.23 -10.20 15.22
C LYS A 50 -10.55 -10.64 13.92
N ASP A 51 -10.27 -11.91 13.85
CA ASP A 51 -9.71 -12.54 12.66
C ASP A 51 -10.68 -12.53 11.46
N THR A 52 -11.96 -12.36 11.69
CA THR A 52 -12.97 -12.22 10.66
C THR A 52 -13.08 -10.74 10.27
N LEU A 53 -12.48 -10.38 9.14
CA LEU A 53 -12.65 -9.07 8.54
C LEU A 53 -14.02 -9.05 7.84
N GLU A 54 -15.07 -8.72 8.60
CA GLU A 54 -16.45 -8.77 8.15
C GLU A 54 -16.78 -7.68 7.11
N ASN A 55 -15.99 -6.61 7.13
CA ASN A 55 -16.15 -5.51 6.22
C ASN A 55 -15.08 -5.56 5.14
N GLU A 56 -15.50 -5.35 3.90
CA GLU A 56 -14.55 -5.36 2.77
C GLU A 56 -14.99 -4.43 1.65
N TYR A 57 -14.00 -3.90 0.97
CA TYR A 57 -14.14 -3.23 -0.31
C TYR A 57 -13.18 -3.84 -1.32
N ASN A 58 -13.66 -4.10 -2.53
CA ASN A 58 -12.84 -4.56 -3.64
C ASN A 58 -13.18 -3.72 -4.90
N SER A 59 -12.20 -3.01 -5.42
CA SER A 59 -12.39 -2.14 -6.58
C SER A 59 -12.55 -2.89 -7.91
N VAL A 60 -12.22 -4.19 -7.97
CA VAL A 60 -12.31 -4.98 -9.21
C VAL A 60 -13.77 -5.21 -9.61
N ASP A 61 -14.57 -5.62 -8.65
CA ASP A 61 -15.99 -5.94 -8.84
C ASP A 61 -16.93 -4.90 -8.19
N GLY A 62 -16.35 -3.90 -7.53
CA GLY A 62 -17.08 -2.86 -6.82
C GLY A 62 -17.76 -3.35 -5.54
N LYS A 63 -17.45 -4.56 -5.07
CA LYS A 63 -18.07 -5.10 -3.86
C LYS A 63 -17.72 -4.23 -2.66
N TYR A 64 -18.73 -3.66 -2.03
CA TYR A 64 -18.62 -2.91 -0.78
C TYR A 64 -19.57 -3.51 0.25
N GLN A 65 -19.02 -4.15 1.25
CA GLN A 65 -19.74 -4.87 2.29
C GLN A 65 -19.29 -4.35 3.65
N TYR A 66 -20.27 -4.01 4.50
CA TYR A 66 -19.99 -3.58 5.87
C TYR A 66 -21.16 -3.88 6.80
N VAL A 67 -20.85 -4.03 8.08
CA VAL A 67 -21.85 -4.16 9.15
C VAL A 67 -22.23 -2.77 9.61
N ASN A 68 -23.53 -2.48 9.59
CA ASN A 68 -24.05 -1.19 10.03
C ASN A 68 -24.24 -1.15 11.58
N SER A 69 -24.67 0.00 12.10
CA SER A 69 -24.94 0.19 13.54
C SER A 69 -26.06 -0.69 14.13
N ARG A 70 -26.79 -1.43 13.29
CA ARG A 70 -27.86 -2.35 13.69
C ARG A 70 -27.43 -3.81 13.54
N ASP A 71 -26.14 -4.09 13.50
CA ASP A 71 -25.54 -5.42 13.24
C ASP A 71 -26.07 -6.10 11.96
N SER A 72 -26.52 -5.32 10.99
CA SER A 72 -26.99 -5.84 9.71
C SER A 72 -25.87 -5.71 8.66
N LEU A 73 -25.62 -6.80 7.95
CA LEU A 73 -24.68 -6.84 6.85
C LEU A 73 -25.26 -6.11 5.64
N ILE A 74 -24.63 -5.02 5.26
CA ILE A 74 -24.97 -4.25 4.04
C ILE A 74 -23.99 -4.64 2.95
N SER A 75 -24.53 -5.00 1.78
CA SER A 75 -23.73 -5.28 0.60
C SER A 75 -24.22 -4.42 -0.57
N LYS A 76 -23.30 -3.69 -1.18
CA LYS A 76 -23.58 -2.76 -2.28
C LYS A 76 -22.50 -2.88 -3.36
N LYS A 77 -22.80 -2.33 -4.53
CA LYS A 77 -21.78 -2.11 -5.58
C LYS A 77 -21.41 -0.64 -5.63
N VAL A 78 -20.15 -0.36 -5.36
CA VAL A 78 -19.57 0.99 -5.34
C VAL A 78 -18.33 1.00 -6.21
N PHE A 79 -18.33 1.80 -7.28
CA PHE A 79 -17.18 1.92 -8.17
C PHE A 79 -16.47 3.25 -7.96
N LEU A 80 -15.16 3.18 -7.77
CA LEU A 80 -14.29 4.35 -7.72
C LEU A 80 -14.12 4.92 -9.12
N LYS A 81 -14.28 6.24 -9.24
CA LYS A 81 -13.96 6.98 -10.46
C LYS A 81 -12.44 7.18 -10.56
N ASN A 82 -11.99 7.57 -11.74
CA ASN A 82 -10.58 7.86 -11.97
C ASN A 82 -10.03 8.96 -11.04
N ASP A 83 -10.85 9.94 -10.69
CA ASP A 83 -10.47 11.00 -9.76
C ASP A 83 -10.32 10.51 -8.32
N ASP A 84 -11.16 9.56 -7.90
CA ASP A 84 -11.03 8.92 -6.59
C ASP A 84 -9.73 8.13 -6.50
N ILE A 85 -9.38 7.38 -7.55
CA ILE A 85 -8.14 6.61 -7.65
C ILE A 85 -6.93 7.55 -7.64
N LEU A 86 -7.00 8.67 -8.38
CA LEU A 86 -5.96 9.69 -8.39
C LEU A 86 -5.75 10.29 -7.00
N TYR A 87 -6.85 10.61 -6.33
CA TYR A 87 -6.82 11.16 -4.97
C TYR A 87 -6.19 10.17 -3.98
N LEU A 88 -6.65 8.92 -3.98
CA LEU A 88 -6.11 7.86 -3.12
C LEU A 88 -4.62 7.64 -3.37
N HIS A 89 -4.20 7.56 -4.63
CA HIS A 89 -2.79 7.40 -5.01
C HIS A 89 -1.94 8.59 -4.55
N SER A 90 -2.43 9.81 -4.75
CA SER A 90 -1.74 11.04 -4.32
C SER A 90 -1.58 11.09 -2.80
N LYS A 91 -2.62 10.73 -2.06
CA LYS A 91 -2.57 10.67 -0.60
C LYS A 91 -1.67 9.55 -0.09
N ALA A 92 -1.66 8.39 -0.73
CA ALA A 92 -0.73 7.31 -0.42
C ALA A 92 0.73 7.73 -0.60
N ASN A 93 1.04 8.51 -1.64
CA ASN A 93 2.38 9.10 -1.84
C ASN A 93 2.71 10.13 -0.75
N GLU A 94 1.79 11.05 -0.46
CA GLU A 94 1.98 12.11 0.55
C GLU A 94 2.22 11.54 1.94
N ILE A 95 1.45 10.54 2.33
CA ILE A 95 1.53 9.86 3.63
C ILE A 95 2.75 8.91 3.70
N GLY A 96 3.28 8.49 2.55
CA GLY A 96 4.41 7.57 2.47
C GLY A 96 4.04 6.10 2.64
N LEU A 97 2.81 5.69 2.26
CA LEU A 97 2.28 4.33 2.38
C LEU A 97 3.22 3.28 1.80
N TRP A 98 3.91 3.60 0.71
CA TRP A 98 4.81 2.66 0.03
C TRP A 98 6.01 2.23 0.86
N ASN A 99 6.38 3.04 1.86
CA ASN A 99 7.49 2.78 2.79
C ASN A 99 7.03 2.16 4.11
N PHE A 100 5.73 1.96 4.31
CA PHE A 100 5.23 1.32 5.53
C PHE A 100 5.72 -0.13 5.61
N PRO A 101 5.99 -0.65 6.81
CA PRO A 101 6.16 -2.07 7.01
C PRO A 101 4.86 -2.81 6.61
N ASP A 102 4.97 -4.07 6.22
CA ASP A 102 3.81 -4.87 5.81
C ASP A 102 2.86 -5.15 6.96
N THR A 103 3.35 -5.02 8.20
CA THR A 103 2.53 -5.14 9.42
C THR A 103 2.88 -4.03 10.39
N ILE A 104 1.88 -3.30 10.85
CA ILE A 104 1.96 -2.28 11.91
C ILE A 104 1.24 -2.82 13.13
N GLY A 105 1.99 -3.12 14.18
CA GLY A 105 1.49 -3.82 15.36
C GLY A 105 1.76 -5.32 15.32
N VAL A 106 1.27 -6.03 16.31
CA VAL A 106 1.48 -7.47 16.46
C VAL A 106 0.16 -8.16 16.76
N LYS A 107 -0.10 -9.25 16.05
CA LYS A 107 -1.23 -10.11 16.39
C LYS A 107 -0.98 -10.75 17.76
N SER A 108 -1.63 -10.26 18.79
CA SER A 108 -1.58 -10.80 20.15
C SER A 108 -2.93 -11.41 20.56
N ALA A 109 -2.96 -12.14 21.69
CA ALA A 109 -4.24 -12.64 22.24
C ALA A 109 -5.23 -11.49 22.54
N LYS A 110 -4.72 -10.30 22.90
CA LYS A 110 -5.53 -9.08 23.07
C LYS A 110 -6.04 -8.54 21.73
N SER A 111 -5.38 -8.79 20.63
CA SER A 111 -5.76 -8.29 19.31
C SER A 111 -7.06 -8.90 18.77
N MET A 112 -7.59 -9.95 19.41
CA MET A 112 -8.90 -10.52 19.05
C MET A 112 -10.09 -9.56 19.28
N SER A 113 -9.91 -8.53 20.10
CA SER A 113 -10.93 -7.47 20.33
C SER A 113 -10.53 -6.11 19.77
N ILE A 114 -9.38 -6.01 19.11
CA ILE A 114 -8.82 -4.77 18.60
C ILE A 114 -9.12 -4.64 17.10
N PRO A 115 -9.42 -3.42 16.62
CA PRO A 115 -9.62 -3.19 15.20
C PRO A 115 -8.39 -3.56 14.37
N ARG A 116 -8.62 -4.28 13.29
CA ARG A 116 -7.63 -4.62 12.29
C ARG A 116 -8.05 -4.05 10.93
N TYR A 117 -7.08 -3.52 10.21
CA TYR A 117 -7.26 -2.94 8.89
C TYR A 117 -6.24 -3.53 7.92
N ASP A 118 -6.71 -4.07 6.81
CA ASP A 118 -5.87 -4.62 5.75
C ASP A 118 -6.06 -3.76 4.50
N ILE A 119 -5.00 -3.10 4.07
CA ILE A 119 -4.98 -2.22 2.91
C ILE A 119 -4.10 -2.85 1.83
N THR A 120 -4.63 -3.05 0.64
CA THR A 120 -3.86 -3.58 -0.50
C THR A 120 -4.06 -2.69 -1.71
N PHE A 121 -2.96 -2.23 -2.29
CA PHE A 121 -2.91 -1.57 -3.59
C PHE A 121 -2.14 -2.44 -4.58
N ASN A 122 -2.78 -2.79 -5.68
CA ASN A 122 -2.17 -3.58 -6.75
C ASN A 122 -1.89 -2.68 -7.96
N TYR A 123 -0.68 -2.81 -8.47
CA TYR A 123 -0.20 -2.19 -9.70
C TYR A 123 0.31 -3.28 -10.64
N LYS A 124 0.54 -2.97 -11.91
CA LYS A 124 0.92 -3.97 -12.94
C LYS A 124 2.11 -4.85 -12.54
N GLU A 125 3.14 -4.27 -11.94
CA GLU A 125 4.39 -4.99 -11.64
C GLU A 125 4.65 -5.19 -10.16
N LYS A 126 3.87 -4.57 -9.29
CA LYS A 126 4.07 -4.61 -7.84
C LYS A 126 2.79 -4.34 -7.07
N SER A 127 2.78 -4.77 -5.83
CA SER A 127 1.69 -4.48 -4.90
C SER A 127 2.23 -3.98 -3.57
N LYS A 128 1.39 -3.26 -2.84
CA LYS A 128 1.62 -2.90 -1.44
C LYS A 128 0.48 -3.42 -0.61
N HIS A 129 0.80 -4.24 0.38
CA HIS A 129 -0.13 -4.73 1.39
C HIS A 129 0.34 -4.28 2.75
N VAL A 130 -0.56 -3.73 3.56
CA VAL A 130 -0.29 -3.27 4.92
C VAL A 130 -1.41 -3.74 5.83
N VAL A 131 -1.02 -4.44 6.90
CA VAL A 131 -1.90 -4.84 8.00
C VAL A 131 -1.67 -3.92 9.18
N ILE A 132 -2.73 -3.31 9.71
CA ILE A 132 -2.65 -2.37 10.82
C ILE A 132 -3.49 -2.90 11.99
N TYR A 133 -2.86 -3.09 13.14
CA TYR A 133 -3.54 -3.37 14.40
C TYR A 133 -3.71 -2.09 15.19
N GLY A 134 -4.94 -1.79 15.63
CA GLY A 134 -5.30 -0.51 16.25
C GLY A 134 -4.69 -0.27 17.63
N ASP A 135 -4.09 -1.29 18.25
CA ASP A 135 -3.41 -1.22 19.56
C ASP A 135 -1.88 -1.04 19.45
N PHE A 136 -1.39 -0.74 18.25
CA PHE A 136 0.04 -0.52 18.06
C PHE A 136 0.56 0.60 18.96
N ASP A 137 1.51 0.29 19.83
CA ASP A 137 2.13 1.22 20.79
C ASP A 137 3.58 1.59 20.42
N GLY A 138 3.99 1.33 19.19
CA GLY A 138 5.32 1.65 18.67
C GLY A 138 5.48 3.12 18.28
N ASN A 139 6.03 3.38 17.10
CA ASN A 139 6.24 4.74 16.60
C ASN A 139 4.90 5.46 16.36
N PRO A 140 4.57 6.51 17.15
CA PRO A 140 3.28 7.22 17.03
C PRO A 140 3.09 7.87 15.66
N LYS A 141 4.16 8.37 15.03
CA LYS A 141 4.08 8.98 13.70
C LYS A 141 3.69 7.95 12.62
N LEU A 142 4.14 6.70 12.77
CA LEU A 142 3.76 5.62 11.86
C LEU A 142 2.30 5.25 12.05
N LEU A 143 1.83 5.17 13.29
CA LEU A 143 0.42 4.90 13.58
C LEU A 143 -0.48 6.02 13.06
N ASP A 144 -0.12 7.28 13.31
CA ASP A 144 -0.87 8.43 12.82
C ASP A 144 -0.97 8.43 11.30
N ALA A 145 0.13 8.19 10.60
CA ALA A 145 0.15 8.11 9.15
C ALA A 145 -0.72 6.95 8.62
N ALA A 146 -0.67 5.78 9.26
CA ALA A 146 -1.49 4.64 8.93
C ALA A 146 -2.98 4.92 9.14
N MET A 147 -3.36 5.54 10.26
CA MET A 147 -4.73 5.92 10.55
C MET A 147 -5.23 7.04 9.64
N GLN A 148 -4.36 7.95 9.23
CA GLN A 148 -4.68 8.96 8.22
C GLN A 148 -5.00 8.31 6.87
N MET A 149 -4.21 7.33 6.43
CA MET A 149 -4.48 6.61 5.18
C MET A 149 -5.81 5.86 5.24
N ARG A 150 -6.09 5.17 6.34
CA ARG A 150 -7.38 4.53 6.60
C ARG A 150 -8.54 5.52 6.44
N LYS A 151 -8.45 6.68 7.11
CA LYS A 151 -9.48 7.72 7.05
C LYS A 151 -9.71 8.22 5.62
N VAL A 152 -8.65 8.46 4.86
CA VAL A 152 -8.73 8.86 3.45
C VAL A 152 -9.48 7.82 2.60
N ILE A 153 -9.19 6.53 2.81
CA ILE A 153 -9.89 5.44 2.11
C ILE A 153 -11.38 5.45 2.47
N GLU A 154 -11.72 5.48 3.75
CA GLU A 154 -13.10 5.45 4.24
C GLU A 154 -13.92 6.66 3.74
N GLU A 155 -13.34 7.86 3.77
CA GLU A 155 -13.97 9.07 3.25
C GLU A 155 -14.22 8.97 1.74
N THR A 156 -13.26 8.44 0.99
CA THR A 156 -13.40 8.24 -0.46
C THR A 156 -14.50 7.21 -0.78
N LEU A 157 -14.54 6.09 -0.05
CA LEU A 157 -15.59 5.08 -0.22
C LEU A 157 -16.98 5.63 0.13
N ASN A 158 -17.10 6.38 1.22
CA ASN A 158 -18.35 7.02 1.62
C ASN A 158 -18.85 8.03 0.56
N GLN A 159 -17.95 8.79 -0.05
CA GLN A 159 -18.30 9.70 -1.14
C GLN A 159 -18.74 8.94 -2.40
N ALA A 160 -18.02 7.87 -2.74
CA ALA A 160 -18.38 7.00 -3.87
C ALA A 160 -19.73 6.32 -3.66
N GLU A 161 -20.02 5.83 -2.46
CA GLU A 161 -21.31 5.24 -2.08
C GLU A 161 -22.47 6.24 -2.23
N LYS A 162 -22.31 7.46 -1.72
CA LYS A 162 -23.31 8.54 -1.87
C LYS A 162 -23.61 8.89 -3.33
N ARG A 163 -22.60 8.75 -4.21
CA ARG A 163 -22.80 8.98 -5.65
C ARG A 163 -23.49 7.82 -6.35
N SER A 164 -23.33 6.58 -5.89
CA SER A 164 -23.95 5.39 -6.48
C SER A 164 -25.39 5.17 -6.00
N GLY A 165 -25.81 5.81 -4.92
CA GLY A 165 -27.17 5.76 -4.39
C GLY A 165 -28.13 6.82 -4.95
N LYS A 166 -27.67 7.60 -5.93
CA LYS A 166 -28.52 8.52 -6.74
C LYS A 166 -28.77 7.93 -8.10
#